data_8ffa2ada28addbb14363eadebd983409
#
_entry.id   8ffa2ada28addbb14363eadebd983409
#
_cell.length_a   1.000
_cell.length_b   1.000
_cell.length_c   1.000
_cell.angle_alpha   90.00
_cell.angle_beta   90.00
_cell.angle_gamma   90.00
#
_symmetry.space_group_name_H-M   'P 1'
#
loop_
_entity.id
_entity.type
_entity.pdbx_description
1 polymer ?
#
loop_
_entity_poly.entity_id
_entity_poly.type
_entity_poly.pdbx_seq_one_letter_code
_entity_poly.pdbx_strand_id
1 'polypeptide(L)'
;MKKLISGWSLIKSYTLLVYIWMFAPIVAVVLLSFNPQQFGSFPMKGFSFRWYGELLHNPSILGAFKNSLILGSLTAILATSIAVPAALAFVRYEFRGKDFLNTLLIAPIMIPEVVLGVALLLFLRWLQQPKSFMLLLLGHIVLTLPYVMLVVQARMVGIKKEYEEAALSLGASPFQTFRSVTFPLLSPAIFAGMLFSFTISFDDVTATLFWATASQQTVPVKIFGMLRNSISPEINALGTIMIILTISLPLTAGYFIRKFARES
;
A
#
# COMPACT_ATOMS: atom_id res chain seq x y z
N MET A 1 28.10 -35.60 -6.48
CA MET A 1 27.22 -34.76 -7.35
C MET A 1 25.75 -35.25 -7.39
N LYS A 2 25.41 -36.51 -7.57
CA LYS A 2 24.01 -37.00 -7.63
C LYS A 2 23.14 -36.64 -6.37
N LYS A 3 23.70 -36.70 -5.14
CA LYS A 3 22.97 -36.34 -3.91
C LYS A 3 22.60 -34.83 -3.78
N LEU A 4 23.44 -33.96 -4.31
CA LEU A 4 23.17 -32.51 -4.34
C LEU A 4 22.04 -32.17 -5.32
N ILE A 5 21.98 -32.83 -6.46
CA ILE A 5 20.91 -32.67 -7.46
C ILE A 5 19.56 -33.14 -6.91
N SER A 6 19.55 -34.23 -6.10
CA SER A 6 18.35 -34.72 -5.42
C SER A 6 17.81 -33.74 -4.37
N GLY A 7 18.68 -33.11 -3.56
CA GLY A 7 18.28 -32.10 -2.58
C GLY A 7 17.70 -30.84 -3.24
N TRP A 8 18.28 -30.37 -4.32
CA TRP A 8 17.76 -29.24 -5.11
C TRP A 8 16.39 -29.52 -5.73
N SER A 9 16.14 -30.74 -6.18
CA SER A 9 14.84 -31.15 -6.71
C SER A 9 13.77 -31.15 -5.62
N LEU A 10 14.09 -31.66 -4.43
CA LEU A 10 13.16 -31.71 -3.28
C LEU A 10 12.81 -30.26 -2.81
N ILE A 11 13.80 -29.37 -2.72
CA ILE A 11 13.57 -27.96 -2.34
C ILE A 11 12.67 -27.27 -3.38
N LYS A 12 12.93 -27.46 -4.67
CA LYS A 12 12.09 -26.90 -5.73
C LYS A 12 10.65 -27.41 -5.66
N SER A 13 10.47 -28.72 -5.47
CA SER A 13 9.14 -29.32 -5.36
C SER A 13 8.39 -28.81 -4.12
N TYR A 14 9.07 -28.70 -2.98
CA TYR A 14 8.50 -28.12 -1.77
C TYR A 14 8.11 -26.67 -1.97
N THR A 15 8.99 -25.84 -2.55
CA THR A 15 8.70 -24.44 -2.85
C THR A 15 7.51 -24.30 -3.78
N LEU A 16 7.42 -25.14 -4.83
CA LEU A 16 6.28 -25.13 -5.74
C LEU A 16 4.97 -25.48 -5.01
N LEU A 17 4.98 -26.50 -4.15
CA LEU A 17 3.81 -26.87 -3.34
C LEU A 17 3.35 -25.72 -2.44
N VAL A 18 4.30 -25.05 -1.77
CA VAL A 18 3.98 -23.87 -0.94
C VAL A 18 3.34 -22.77 -1.77
N TYR A 19 3.87 -22.45 -2.96
CA TYR A 19 3.26 -21.46 -3.84
C TYR A 19 1.87 -21.89 -4.30
N ILE A 20 1.68 -23.11 -4.75
CA ILE A 20 0.36 -23.62 -5.15
C ILE A 20 -0.63 -23.46 -3.99
N TRP A 21 -0.25 -23.85 -2.78
CA TRP A 21 -1.10 -23.73 -1.60
C TRP A 21 -1.43 -22.27 -1.24
N MET A 22 -0.46 -21.38 -1.32
CA MET A 22 -0.64 -19.94 -1.05
C MET A 22 -1.52 -19.26 -2.09
N PHE A 23 -1.36 -19.57 -3.37
CA PHE A 23 -2.12 -18.93 -4.45
C PHE A 23 -3.46 -19.61 -4.74
N ALA A 24 -3.69 -20.83 -4.26
CA ALA A 24 -4.94 -21.55 -4.48
C ALA A 24 -6.20 -20.77 -4.07
N PRO A 25 -6.27 -20.10 -2.89
CA PRO A 25 -7.44 -19.29 -2.54
C PRO A 25 -7.65 -18.12 -3.51
N ILE A 26 -6.58 -17.47 -3.95
CA ILE A 26 -6.64 -16.34 -4.91
C ILE A 26 -7.20 -16.83 -6.25
N VAL A 27 -6.67 -17.95 -6.74
CA VAL A 27 -7.16 -18.59 -7.98
C VAL A 27 -8.63 -18.98 -7.83
N ALA A 28 -9.03 -19.52 -6.68
CA ALA A 28 -10.43 -19.87 -6.40
C ALA A 28 -11.36 -18.65 -6.46
N VAL A 29 -10.99 -17.51 -5.85
CA VAL A 29 -11.75 -16.27 -5.92
C VAL A 29 -11.89 -15.80 -7.37
N VAL A 30 -10.79 -15.80 -8.14
CA VAL A 30 -10.80 -15.40 -9.56
C VAL A 30 -11.69 -16.34 -10.39
N LEU A 31 -11.60 -17.66 -10.19
CA LEU A 31 -12.44 -18.61 -10.92
C LEU A 31 -13.93 -18.45 -10.54
N LEU A 32 -14.24 -18.34 -9.25
CA LEU A 32 -15.61 -18.18 -8.76
C LEU A 32 -16.24 -16.84 -9.16
N SER A 33 -15.45 -15.82 -9.49
CA SER A 33 -15.96 -14.55 -10.00
C SER A 33 -16.70 -14.66 -11.35
N PHE A 34 -16.41 -15.72 -12.11
CA PHE A 34 -17.08 -16.03 -13.36
C PHE A 34 -18.25 -17.02 -13.21
N ASN A 35 -18.58 -17.45 -12.00
CA ASN A 35 -19.67 -18.39 -11.77
C ASN A 35 -21.03 -17.70 -12.05
N PRO A 36 -21.86 -18.21 -13.01
CA PRO A 36 -23.16 -17.61 -13.31
C PRO A 36 -24.20 -17.76 -12.20
N GLN A 37 -23.98 -18.69 -11.27
CA GLN A 37 -24.92 -18.99 -10.20
C GLN A 37 -24.84 -17.99 -9.05
N GLN A 38 -25.98 -17.69 -8.44
CA GLN A 38 -26.07 -16.76 -7.30
C GLN A 38 -25.41 -17.29 -6.03
N PHE A 39 -25.30 -18.61 -5.90
CA PHE A 39 -24.57 -19.27 -4.82
C PHE A 39 -23.34 -19.94 -5.41
N GLY A 40 -22.15 -19.53 -4.96
CA GLY A 40 -20.87 -20.06 -5.44
C GLY A 40 -20.70 -21.54 -5.12
N SER A 41 -21.21 -22.41 -5.99
CA SER A 41 -21.06 -23.87 -5.87
C SER A 41 -20.04 -24.41 -6.86
N PHE A 42 -19.31 -25.44 -6.45
CA PHE A 42 -18.48 -26.26 -7.32
C PHE A 42 -19.18 -27.62 -7.59
N PRO A 43 -19.17 -28.13 -8.82
CA PRO A 43 -18.60 -27.57 -10.04
C PRO A 43 -19.43 -26.42 -10.63
N MET A 44 -18.73 -25.43 -11.25
CA MET A 44 -19.39 -24.30 -11.91
C MET A 44 -20.19 -24.79 -13.13
N LYS A 45 -21.42 -24.25 -13.32
CA LYS A 45 -22.29 -24.58 -14.47
C LYS A 45 -22.05 -23.73 -15.72
N GLY A 46 -20.89 -23.06 -15.80
CA GLY A 46 -20.50 -22.21 -16.93
C GLY A 46 -19.66 -21.02 -16.51
N PHE A 47 -19.39 -20.12 -17.48
CA PHE A 47 -18.64 -18.87 -17.26
C PHE A 47 -19.51 -17.69 -17.67
N SER A 48 -19.55 -16.63 -16.85
CA SER A 48 -20.31 -15.41 -17.11
C SER A 48 -19.58 -14.17 -16.58
N PHE A 49 -19.68 -13.07 -17.31
CA PHE A 49 -19.23 -11.73 -16.87
C PHE A 49 -20.35 -10.93 -16.20
N ARG A 50 -21.48 -11.54 -15.90
CA ARG A 50 -22.67 -10.88 -15.34
C ARG A 50 -22.33 -10.01 -14.14
N TRP A 51 -21.59 -10.55 -13.18
CA TRP A 51 -21.24 -9.85 -11.94
C TRP A 51 -20.40 -8.61 -12.17
N TYR A 52 -19.48 -8.64 -13.13
CA TYR A 52 -18.70 -7.47 -13.53
C TYR A 52 -19.60 -6.38 -14.12
N GLY A 53 -20.61 -6.76 -14.92
CA GLY A 53 -21.61 -5.82 -15.44
C GLY A 53 -22.44 -5.20 -14.32
N GLU A 54 -22.90 -5.99 -13.35
CA GLU A 54 -23.66 -5.51 -12.19
C GLU A 54 -22.82 -4.55 -11.32
N LEU A 55 -21.54 -4.84 -11.08
CA LEU A 55 -20.61 -3.96 -10.35
C LEU A 55 -20.48 -2.58 -11.01
N LEU A 56 -20.37 -2.54 -12.35
CA LEU A 56 -20.23 -1.29 -13.09
C LEU A 56 -21.48 -0.41 -13.07
N HIS A 57 -22.64 -0.97 -12.75
CA HIS A 57 -23.91 -0.25 -12.64
C HIS A 57 -24.33 0.01 -11.19
N ASN A 58 -23.52 -0.42 -10.20
CA ASN A 58 -23.83 -0.23 -8.79
C ASN A 58 -23.21 1.08 -8.26
N PRO A 59 -24.01 2.15 -8.01
CA PRO A 59 -23.48 3.44 -7.57
C PRO A 59 -22.73 3.36 -6.23
N SER A 60 -23.14 2.44 -5.34
CA SER A 60 -22.50 2.27 -4.04
C SER A 60 -21.08 1.69 -4.17
N ILE A 61 -20.87 0.77 -5.11
CA ILE A 61 -19.57 0.16 -5.39
C ILE A 61 -18.67 1.16 -6.11
N LEU A 62 -19.19 1.86 -7.11
CA LEU A 62 -18.46 2.93 -7.82
C LEU A 62 -18.03 4.04 -6.84
N GLY A 63 -18.92 4.42 -5.91
CA GLY A 63 -18.58 5.36 -4.83
C GLY A 63 -17.44 4.86 -3.94
N ALA A 64 -17.47 3.58 -3.56
CA ALA A 64 -16.41 2.96 -2.78
C ALA A 64 -15.06 2.93 -3.54
N PHE A 65 -15.06 2.63 -4.84
CA PHE A 65 -13.86 2.72 -5.69
C PHE A 65 -13.29 4.14 -5.73
N LYS A 66 -14.16 5.12 -5.96
CA LYS A 66 -13.76 6.54 -5.94
C LYS A 66 -13.13 6.92 -4.60
N ASN A 67 -13.74 6.53 -3.49
CA ASN A 67 -13.21 6.79 -2.15
C ASN A 67 -11.86 6.13 -1.94
N SER A 68 -11.70 4.84 -2.30
CA SER A 68 -10.42 4.12 -2.19
C SER A 68 -9.31 4.79 -2.99
N LEU A 69 -9.59 5.19 -4.24
CA LEU A 69 -8.60 5.84 -5.11
C LEU A 69 -8.20 7.22 -4.59
N ILE A 70 -9.18 8.03 -4.18
CA ILE A 70 -8.91 9.38 -3.63
C ILE A 70 -8.12 9.27 -2.33
N LEU A 71 -8.59 8.42 -1.40
CA LEU A 71 -7.94 8.24 -0.10
C LEU A 71 -6.51 7.71 -0.28
N GLY A 72 -6.33 6.63 -1.04
CA GLY A 72 -5.02 6.04 -1.29
C GLY A 72 -4.05 7.00 -1.97
N SER A 73 -4.52 7.73 -2.99
CA SER A 73 -3.67 8.69 -3.71
C SER A 73 -3.27 9.88 -2.83
N LEU A 74 -4.20 10.48 -2.10
CA LEU A 74 -3.90 11.58 -1.19
C LEU A 74 -2.99 11.14 -0.05
N THR A 75 -3.25 9.98 0.53
CA THR A 75 -2.39 9.38 1.56
C THR A 75 -0.97 9.19 1.04
N ALA A 76 -0.81 8.59 -0.14
CA ALA A 76 0.50 8.34 -0.73
C ALA A 76 1.29 9.64 -0.97
N ILE A 77 0.64 10.66 -1.52
CA ILE A 77 1.27 11.95 -1.78
C ILE A 77 1.67 12.63 -0.48
N LEU A 78 0.74 12.75 0.48
CA LEU A 78 0.97 13.49 1.72
C LEU A 78 1.95 12.76 2.64
N ALA A 79 1.81 11.44 2.81
CA ALA A 79 2.76 10.65 3.60
C ALA A 79 4.18 10.74 3.01
N THR A 80 4.31 10.66 1.68
CA THR A 80 5.62 10.79 1.02
C THR A 80 6.20 12.20 1.18
N SER A 81 5.38 13.23 1.06
CA SER A 81 5.81 14.64 1.23
C SER A 81 6.33 14.92 2.63
N ILE A 82 5.84 14.22 3.65
CA ILE A 82 6.31 14.31 5.03
C ILE A 82 7.50 13.38 5.28
N ALA A 83 7.43 12.15 4.78
CA ALA A 83 8.43 11.12 5.06
C ALA A 83 9.79 11.42 4.41
N VAL A 84 9.81 12.00 3.20
CA VAL A 84 11.06 12.28 2.47
C VAL A 84 11.94 13.30 3.22
N PRO A 85 11.46 14.50 3.59
CA PRO A 85 12.27 15.44 4.37
C PRO A 85 12.63 14.90 5.76
N ALA A 86 11.72 14.14 6.42
CA ALA A 86 12.02 13.50 7.69
C ALA A 86 13.16 12.48 7.53
N ALA A 87 13.09 11.59 6.54
CA ALA A 87 14.15 10.61 6.26
C ALA A 87 15.50 11.28 5.98
N LEU A 88 15.49 12.37 5.18
CA LEU A 88 16.68 13.18 4.92
C LEU A 88 17.27 13.73 6.22
N ALA A 89 16.43 14.32 7.08
CA ALA A 89 16.86 14.89 8.34
C ALA A 89 17.49 13.82 9.25
N PHE A 90 16.87 12.67 9.39
CA PHE A 90 17.36 11.58 10.22
C PHE A 90 18.64 10.92 9.70
N VAL A 91 18.86 10.89 8.39
CA VAL A 91 20.07 10.26 7.85
C VAL A 91 21.25 11.24 7.74
N ARG A 92 21.02 12.51 7.42
CA ARG A 92 22.09 13.49 7.12
C ARG A 92 22.48 14.37 8.29
N TYR A 93 21.57 14.58 9.25
CA TYR A 93 21.81 15.55 10.32
C TYR A 93 21.83 14.88 11.69
N GLU A 94 22.65 15.45 12.58
CA GLU A 94 22.67 15.12 14.01
C GLU A 94 21.99 16.25 14.79
N PHE A 95 20.98 15.90 15.59
CA PHE A 95 20.24 16.85 16.42
C PHE A 95 19.72 16.19 17.70
N ARG A 96 19.44 16.99 18.72
CA ARG A 96 18.94 16.49 20.02
C ARG A 96 17.55 15.87 19.85
N GLY A 97 17.38 14.66 20.38
CA GLY A 97 16.10 13.94 20.28
C GLY A 97 15.88 13.17 18.96
N LYS A 98 16.89 13.08 18.09
CA LYS A 98 16.85 12.37 16.80
C LYS A 98 16.28 10.95 16.95
N ASP A 99 16.86 10.15 17.84
CA ASP A 99 16.46 8.74 18.02
C ASP A 99 15.04 8.61 18.57
N PHE A 100 14.67 9.50 19.50
CA PHE A 100 13.31 9.54 20.04
C PHE A 100 12.28 9.87 18.94
N LEU A 101 12.52 10.92 18.15
CA LEU A 101 11.62 11.32 17.07
C LEU A 101 11.55 10.27 15.96
N ASN A 102 12.69 9.67 15.59
CA ASN A 102 12.72 8.58 14.62
C ASN A 102 11.91 7.37 15.11
N THR A 103 12.10 6.97 16.37
CA THR A 103 11.32 5.90 17.00
C THR A 103 9.82 6.23 17.04
N LEU A 104 9.47 7.46 17.40
CA LEU A 104 8.08 7.92 17.47
C LEU A 104 7.39 7.86 16.09
N LEU A 105 8.08 8.27 15.03
CA LEU A 105 7.53 8.22 13.67
C LEU A 105 7.42 6.79 13.12
N ILE A 106 8.26 5.86 13.59
CA ILE A 106 8.20 4.45 13.18
C ILE A 106 7.25 3.64 14.08
N ALA A 107 6.93 4.13 15.28
CA ALA A 107 6.11 3.42 16.26
C ALA A 107 4.77 2.86 15.73
N PRO A 108 4.04 3.52 14.81
CA PRO A 108 2.79 2.97 14.27
C PRO A 108 2.92 1.58 13.66
N ILE A 109 4.06 1.21 13.06
CA ILE A 109 4.30 -0.14 12.52
C ILE A 109 4.31 -1.21 13.64
N MET A 110 4.74 -0.83 14.84
CA MET A 110 4.89 -1.76 15.96
C MET A 110 3.56 -2.02 16.69
N ILE A 111 2.58 -1.17 16.45
CA ILE A 111 1.26 -1.25 17.09
C ILE A 111 0.33 -2.07 16.18
N PRO A 112 -0.37 -3.10 16.72
CA PRO A 112 -1.39 -3.79 15.93
C PRO A 112 -2.42 -2.78 15.39
N GLU A 113 -2.73 -2.88 14.10
CA GLU A 113 -3.56 -1.93 13.37
C GLU A 113 -4.95 -1.72 14.01
N VAL A 114 -5.56 -2.81 14.52
CA VAL A 114 -6.83 -2.75 15.28
C VAL A 114 -6.69 -1.85 16.51
N VAL A 115 -5.58 -2.00 17.25
CA VAL A 115 -5.33 -1.21 18.47
C VAL A 115 -5.17 0.26 18.13
N LEU A 116 -4.39 0.55 17.07
CA LEU A 116 -4.21 1.93 16.60
C LEU A 116 -5.54 2.53 16.10
N GLY A 117 -6.34 1.73 15.38
CA GLY A 117 -7.66 2.13 14.90
C GLY A 117 -8.60 2.53 16.03
N VAL A 118 -8.68 1.69 17.06
CA VAL A 118 -9.51 1.98 18.25
C VAL A 118 -8.95 3.14 19.06
N ALA A 119 -7.62 3.20 19.27
CA ALA A 119 -6.99 4.26 20.03
C ALA A 119 -7.24 5.64 19.41
N LEU A 120 -7.06 5.77 18.10
CA LEU A 120 -7.35 7.02 17.38
C LEU A 120 -8.85 7.36 17.41
N LEU A 121 -9.74 6.38 17.30
CA LEU A 121 -11.19 6.60 17.43
C LEU A 121 -11.53 7.17 18.82
N LEU A 122 -10.98 6.58 19.89
CA LEU A 122 -11.22 7.05 21.26
C LEU A 122 -10.60 8.45 21.49
N PHE A 123 -9.43 8.70 20.96
CA PHE A 123 -8.77 10.01 21.01
C PHE A 123 -9.60 11.09 20.32
N LEU A 124 -10.14 10.81 19.12
CA LEU A 124 -11.01 11.73 18.40
C LEU A 124 -12.32 12.00 19.17
N ARG A 125 -12.87 10.97 19.79
CA ARG A 125 -14.06 11.13 20.66
C ARG A 125 -13.76 12.02 21.87
N TRP A 126 -12.59 11.81 22.49
CA TRP A 126 -12.17 12.66 23.61
C TRP A 126 -11.99 14.12 23.19
N LEU A 127 -11.48 14.37 21.98
CA LEU A 127 -11.40 15.70 21.38
C LEU A 127 -12.75 16.24 20.87
N GLN A 128 -13.83 15.47 21.00
CA GLN A 128 -15.17 15.81 20.47
C GLN A 128 -15.19 16.06 18.95
N GLN A 129 -14.22 15.48 18.21
CA GLN A 129 -14.16 15.61 16.76
C GLN A 129 -15.03 14.58 16.06
N PRO A 130 -15.96 14.99 15.18
CA PRO A 130 -16.76 14.06 14.39
C PRO A 130 -15.90 13.34 13.35
N LYS A 131 -16.30 12.12 12.99
CA LYS A 131 -15.69 11.41 11.86
C LYS A 131 -15.80 12.27 10.59
N SER A 132 -14.70 12.41 9.88
CA SER A 132 -14.62 13.17 8.63
C SER A 132 -13.60 12.56 7.69
N PHE A 133 -13.67 12.93 6.40
CA PHE A 133 -12.67 12.50 5.42
C PHE A 133 -11.24 12.96 5.79
N MET A 134 -11.12 14.16 6.35
CA MET A 134 -9.82 14.68 6.78
C MET A 134 -9.22 13.82 7.89
N LEU A 135 -10.01 13.41 8.88
CA LEU A 135 -9.53 12.56 9.98
C LEU A 135 -9.21 11.15 9.49
N LEU A 136 -10.01 10.60 8.56
CA LEU A 136 -9.70 9.35 7.90
C LEU A 136 -8.35 9.44 7.16
N LEU A 137 -8.15 10.49 6.38
CA LEU A 137 -6.90 10.74 5.65
C LEU A 137 -5.69 10.88 6.59
N LEU A 138 -5.82 11.65 7.67
CA LEU A 138 -4.76 11.79 8.68
C LEU A 138 -4.40 10.44 9.32
N GLY A 139 -5.39 9.63 9.64
CA GLY A 139 -5.16 8.28 10.17
C GLY A 139 -4.37 7.40 9.18
N HIS A 140 -4.73 7.42 7.90
CA HIS A 140 -4.01 6.69 6.85
C HIS A 140 -2.58 7.22 6.64
N ILE A 141 -2.36 8.53 6.77
CA ILE A 141 -1.01 9.12 6.72
C ILE A 141 -0.18 8.57 7.89
N VAL A 142 -0.71 8.57 9.11
CA VAL A 142 -0.01 8.03 10.29
C VAL A 142 0.35 6.56 10.12
N LEU A 143 -0.55 5.75 9.55
CA LEU A 143 -0.31 4.33 9.27
C LEU A 143 0.79 4.11 8.24
N THR A 144 0.81 4.90 7.17
CA THR A 144 1.65 4.61 5.99
C THR A 144 2.99 5.35 5.99
N LEU A 145 3.08 6.48 6.70
CA LEU A 145 4.29 7.31 6.80
C LEU A 145 5.54 6.52 7.20
N PRO A 146 5.52 5.63 8.22
CA PRO A 146 6.69 4.85 8.60
C PRO A 146 7.25 4.00 7.48
N TYR A 147 6.39 3.40 6.66
CA TYR A 147 6.81 2.55 5.54
C TYR A 147 7.56 3.35 4.48
N VAL A 148 7.04 4.52 4.11
CA VAL A 148 7.74 5.43 3.19
C VAL A 148 9.08 5.86 3.77
N MET A 149 9.08 6.23 5.05
CA MET A 149 10.28 6.69 5.75
C MET A 149 11.37 5.63 5.75
N LEU A 150 11.05 4.38 6.08
CA LEU A 150 12.01 3.26 6.07
C LEU A 150 12.60 2.99 4.69
N VAL A 151 11.78 3.01 3.64
CA VAL A 151 12.24 2.79 2.26
C VAL A 151 13.19 3.90 1.82
N VAL A 152 12.85 5.15 2.12
CA VAL A 152 13.68 6.32 1.76
C VAL A 152 14.96 6.37 2.59
N GLN A 153 14.90 6.11 3.90
CA GLN A 153 16.09 6.04 4.77
C GLN A 153 17.06 4.95 4.30
N ALA A 154 16.57 3.75 4.01
CA ALA A 154 17.42 2.64 3.52
C ALA A 154 18.17 3.02 2.23
N ARG A 155 17.49 3.71 1.31
CA ARG A 155 18.14 4.20 0.09
C ARG A 155 19.13 5.31 0.38
N MET A 156 18.78 6.26 1.25
CA MET A 156 19.59 7.42 1.59
C MET A 156 20.93 7.03 2.24
N VAL A 157 20.94 6.01 3.10
CA VAL A 157 22.17 5.45 3.69
C VAL A 157 23.12 4.93 2.61
N GLY A 158 22.60 4.39 1.51
CA GLY A 158 23.39 3.91 0.39
C GLY A 158 23.93 5.01 -0.55
N ILE A 159 23.50 6.27 -0.40
CA ILE A 159 23.99 7.40 -1.18
C ILE A 159 25.15 8.06 -0.45
N LYS A 160 26.32 8.08 -1.09
CA LYS A 160 27.54 8.67 -0.53
C LYS A 160 27.36 10.17 -0.34
N LYS A 161 27.74 10.66 0.85
CA LYS A 161 27.62 12.08 1.23
C LYS A 161 28.53 12.97 0.36
N GLU A 162 29.62 12.40 -0.13
CA GLU A 162 30.61 13.09 -0.98
C GLU A 162 29.98 13.65 -2.27
N TYR A 163 28.90 13.08 -2.77
CA TYR A 163 28.19 13.64 -3.95
C TYR A 163 27.55 15.00 -3.61
N GLU A 164 26.96 15.11 -2.42
CA GLU A 164 26.36 16.35 -1.93
C GLU A 164 27.44 17.39 -1.60
N GLU A 165 28.54 16.97 -0.96
CA GLU A 165 29.66 17.81 -0.60
C GLU A 165 30.39 18.36 -1.87
N ALA A 166 30.53 17.55 -2.90
CA ALA A 166 31.11 17.99 -4.19
C ALA A 166 30.24 19.09 -4.84
N ALA A 167 28.92 18.94 -4.86
CA ALA A 167 28.02 19.94 -5.40
C ALA A 167 28.10 21.27 -4.62
N LEU A 168 28.14 21.19 -3.28
CA LEU A 168 28.31 22.37 -2.41
C LEU A 168 29.65 23.06 -2.65
N SER A 169 30.75 22.31 -2.84
CA SER A 169 32.08 22.83 -3.12
C SER A 169 32.17 23.54 -4.48
N LEU A 170 31.29 23.14 -5.43
CA LEU A 170 31.17 23.81 -6.74
C LEU A 170 30.21 25.05 -6.66
N GLY A 171 29.79 25.45 -5.47
CA GLY A 171 28.97 26.64 -5.25
C GLY A 171 27.46 26.43 -5.34
N ALA A 172 26.98 25.19 -5.43
CA ALA A 172 25.55 24.92 -5.39
C ALA A 172 24.97 25.23 -4.00
N SER A 173 23.79 25.84 -3.94
CA SER A 173 23.06 26.01 -2.68
C SER A 173 22.52 24.63 -2.17
N PRO A 174 22.17 24.49 -0.88
CA PRO A 174 21.58 23.25 -0.34
C PRO A 174 20.35 22.79 -1.11
N PHE A 175 19.49 23.70 -1.55
CA PHE A 175 18.31 23.36 -2.34
C PHE A 175 18.68 22.90 -3.77
N GLN A 176 19.67 23.53 -4.39
CA GLN A 176 20.20 23.07 -5.69
C GLN A 176 20.84 21.69 -5.57
N THR A 177 21.64 21.46 -4.53
CA THR A 177 22.21 20.13 -4.24
C THR A 177 21.13 19.07 -4.06
N PHE A 178 20.10 19.37 -3.25
CA PHE A 178 18.97 18.45 -3.09
C PHE A 178 18.29 18.14 -4.43
N ARG A 179 17.95 19.19 -5.21
CA ARG A 179 17.20 19.03 -6.47
C ARG A 179 18.01 18.32 -7.56
N SER A 180 19.31 18.61 -7.66
CA SER A 180 20.16 18.15 -8.79
C SER A 180 20.95 16.89 -8.49
N VAL A 181 21.16 16.55 -7.21
CA VAL A 181 21.94 15.38 -6.78
C VAL A 181 21.12 14.43 -5.96
N THR A 182 20.61 14.87 -4.80
CA THR A 182 19.99 13.99 -3.81
C THR A 182 18.65 13.45 -4.31
N PHE A 183 17.76 14.33 -4.82
CA PHE A 183 16.42 13.92 -5.27
C PHE A 183 16.45 12.95 -6.46
N PRO A 184 17.25 13.15 -7.53
CA PRO A 184 17.37 12.17 -8.62
C PRO A 184 17.83 10.78 -8.12
N LEU A 185 18.81 10.73 -7.21
CA LEU A 185 19.31 9.49 -6.64
C LEU A 185 18.32 8.79 -5.71
N LEU A 186 17.46 9.57 -5.05
CA LEU A 186 16.38 9.07 -4.17
C LEU A 186 15.09 8.75 -4.92
N SER A 187 14.88 9.31 -6.11
CA SER A 187 13.58 9.23 -6.80
C SER A 187 13.03 7.81 -6.94
N PRO A 188 13.82 6.75 -7.22
CA PRO A 188 13.29 5.40 -7.27
C PRO A 188 12.74 4.91 -5.91
N ALA A 189 13.39 5.29 -4.81
CA ALA A 189 12.93 4.93 -3.47
C ALA A 189 11.73 5.76 -3.04
N ILE A 190 11.67 7.04 -3.42
CA ILE A 190 10.51 7.91 -3.19
C ILE A 190 9.28 7.33 -3.88
N PHE A 191 9.38 6.96 -5.15
CA PHE A 191 8.30 6.33 -5.88
C PHE A 191 7.90 4.97 -5.30
N ALA A 192 8.88 4.13 -4.93
CA ALA A 192 8.61 2.86 -4.28
C ALA A 192 7.86 3.05 -2.95
N GLY A 193 8.32 3.98 -2.11
CA GLY A 193 7.66 4.34 -0.84
C GLY A 193 6.24 4.87 -1.06
N MET A 194 6.06 5.74 -2.04
CA MET A 194 4.75 6.29 -2.40
C MET A 194 3.77 5.19 -2.85
N LEU A 195 4.22 4.26 -3.69
CA LEU A 195 3.41 3.11 -4.11
C LEU A 195 3.09 2.19 -2.93
N PHE A 196 4.03 1.99 -2.03
CA PHE A 196 3.82 1.20 -0.83
C PHE A 196 2.75 1.83 0.07
N SER A 197 2.84 3.15 0.29
CA SER A 197 1.83 3.93 1.01
C SER A 197 0.45 3.85 0.34
N PHE A 198 0.39 3.99 -0.99
CA PHE A 198 -0.85 3.82 -1.75
C PHE A 198 -1.45 2.44 -1.51
N THR A 199 -0.66 1.38 -1.70
CA THR A 199 -1.15 -0.01 -1.58
C THR A 199 -1.67 -0.30 -0.18
N ILE A 200 -0.93 0.07 0.88
CA ILE A 200 -1.36 -0.12 2.26
C ILE A 200 -2.67 0.63 2.53
N SER A 201 -2.77 1.89 2.11
CA SER A 201 -3.98 2.68 2.30
C SER A 201 -5.16 2.18 1.47
N PHE A 202 -4.92 1.68 0.25
CA PHE A 202 -5.94 1.19 -0.67
C PHE A 202 -6.55 -0.14 -0.21
N ASP A 203 -5.74 -1.02 0.38
CA ASP A 203 -6.16 -2.35 0.85
C ASP A 203 -6.62 -2.36 2.32
N ASP A 204 -6.50 -1.23 3.03
CA ASP A 204 -6.86 -1.17 4.45
C ASP A 204 -8.36 -1.38 4.68
N VAL A 205 -8.66 -2.31 5.56
CA VAL A 205 -10.00 -2.58 6.09
C VAL A 205 -10.13 -2.08 7.51
N THR A 206 -9.12 -2.36 8.32
CA THR A 206 -9.18 -2.32 9.77
C THR A 206 -9.34 -0.91 10.29
N ALA A 207 -8.41 -0.04 9.94
CA ALA A 207 -8.43 1.35 10.36
C ALA A 207 -9.60 2.11 9.73
N THR A 208 -9.83 1.90 8.43
CA THR A 208 -10.95 2.51 7.70
C THR A 208 -12.30 2.16 8.35
N LEU A 209 -12.49 0.92 8.80
CA LEU A 209 -13.73 0.50 9.47
C LEU A 209 -14.04 1.33 10.72
N PHE A 210 -13.00 1.71 11.48
CA PHE A 210 -13.17 2.53 12.69
C PHE A 210 -13.36 4.02 12.38
N TRP A 211 -12.74 4.56 11.34
CA TRP A 211 -12.65 6.00 11.10
C TRP A 211 -13.59 6.52 10.01
N ALA A 212 -13.96 5.70 9.02
CA ALA A 212 -14.84 6.11 7.94
C ALA A 212 -16.27 6.33 8.41
N THR A 213 -16.95 7.25 7.74
CA THR A 213 -18.41 7.39 7.78
C THR A 213 -19.05 6.46 6.75
N ALA A 214 -20.37 6.28 6.80
CA ALA A 214 -21.09 5.45 5.83
C ALA A 214 -20.89 5.89 4.36
N SER A 215 -20.74 7.21 4.12
CA SER A 215 -20.49 7.77 2.78
C SER A 215 -19.03 7.66 2.32
N GLN A 216 -18.10 7.36 3.23
CA GLN A 216 -16.66 7.29 2.99
C GLN A 216 -16.11 5.86 2.93
N GLN A 217 -17.00 4.87 2.82
CA GLN A 217 -16.60 3.47 2.72
C GLN A 217 -15.67 3.25 1.51
N THR A 218 -14.58 2.52 1.75
CA THR A 218 -13.65 2.05 0.73
C THR A 218 -14.09 0.68 0.19
N VAL A 219 -13.48 0.23 -0.92
CA VAL A 219 -13.80 -1.08 -1.50
C VAL A 219 -13.54 -2.23 -0.52
N PRO A 220 -12.38 -2.29 0.19
CA PRO A 220 -12.13 -3.35 1.16
C PRO A 220 -13.18 -3.40 2.29
N VAL A 221 -13.58 -2.25 2.81
CA VAL A 221 -14.64 -2.17 3.84
C VAL A 221 -16.00 -2.61 3.27
N LYS A 222 -16.28 -2.28 2.01
CA LYS A 222 -17.49 -2.73 1.32
C LYS A 222 -17.51 -4.26 1.16
N ILE A 223 -16.41 -4.86 0.70
CA ILE A 223 -16.25 -6.32 0.61
C ILE A 223 -16.47 -6.96 1.97
N PHE A 224 -15.84 -6.44 3.03
CA PHE A 224 -15.99 -6.94 4.39
C PHE A 224 -17.45 -6.87 4.87
N GLY A 225 -18.15 -5.78 4.57
CA GLY A 225 -19.58 -5.65 4.87
C GLY A 225 -20.45 -6.66 4.11
N MET A 226 -20.17 -6.88 2.83
CA MET A 226 -20.87 -7.86 2.01
C MET A 226 -20.67 -9.30 2.52
N LEU A 227 -19.44 -9.67 2.89
CA LEU A 227 -19.11 -11.00 3.45
C LEU A 227 -19.89 -11.31 4.73
N ARG A 228 -20.21 -10.30 5.54
CA ARG A 228 -21.01 -10.49 6.77
C ARG A 228 -22.48 -10.77 6.50
N ASN A 229 -23.02 -10.27 5.39
CA ASN A 229 -24.46 -10.32 5.11
C ASN A 229 -24.82 -11.47 4.15
N SER A 230 -23.99 -11.74 3.14
CA SER A 230 -24.25 -12.82 2.17
C SER A 230 -22.97 -13.12 1.37
N ILE A 231 -22.71 -14.39 1.12
CA ILE A 231 -21.63 -14.82 0.21
C ILE A 231 -22.24 -14.86 -1.20
N SER A 232 -22.04 -13.80 -1.99
CA SER A 232 -22.45 -13.74 -3.38
C SER A 232 -21.21 -13.79 -4.31
N PRO A 233 -21.33 -14.30 -5.54
CA PRO A 233 -20.24 -14.26 -6.53
C PRO A 233 -19.82 -12.83 -6.92
N GLU A 234 -20.69 -11.83 -6.69
CA GLU A 234 -20.36 -10.42 -6.83
C GLU A 234 -19.16 -10.02 -5.96
N ILE A 235 -19.03 -10.59 -4.75
CA ILE A 235 -17.89 -10.37 -3.87
C ILE A 235 -16.59 -10.90 -4.51
N ASN A 236 -16.66 -12.07 -5.16
CA ASN A 236 -15.51 -12.65 -5.84
C ASN A 236 -15.09 -11.79 -7.05
N ALA A 237 -16.05 -11.24 -7.81
CA ALA A 237 -15.77 -10.34 -8.91
C ALA A 237 -15.14 -9.02 -8.41
N LEU A 238 -15.65 -8.46 -7.32
CA LEU A 238 -15.10 -7.26 -6.69
C LEU A 238 -13.68 -7.53 -6.13
N GLY A 239 -13.48 -8.66 -5.45
CA GLY A 239 -12.17 -9.11 -4.97
C GLY A 239 -11.18 -9.32 -6.12
N THR A 240 -11.62 -9.90 -7.25
CA THR A 240 -10.78 -10.08 -8.44
C THR A 240 -10.32 -8.75 -9.01
N ILE A 241 -11.20 -7.75 -9.11
CA ILE A 241 -10.84 -6.39 -9.56
C ILE A 241 -9.81 -5.79 -8.60
N MET A 242 -10.01 -5.93 -7.28
CA MET A 242 -9.04 -5.46 -6.28
C MET A 242 -7.67 -6.12 -6.46
N ILE A 243 -7.61 -7.45 -6.59
CA ILE A 243 -6.36 -8.20 -6.82
C ILE A 243 -5.64 -7.68 -8.06
N ILE A 244 -6.37 -7.50 -9.17
CA ILE A 244 -5.79 -6.98 -10.41
C ILE A 244 -5.22 -5.58 -10.21
N LEU A 245 -5.94 -4.68 -9.55
CA LEU A 245 -5.48 -3.32 -9.29
C LEU A 245 -4.27 -3.30 -8.36
N THR A 246 -4.33 -4.02 -7.24
CA THR A 246 -3.23 -4.07 -6.25
C THR A 246 -1.95 -4.64 -6.83
N ILE A 247 -2.03 -5.61 -7.75
CA ILE A 247 -0.85 -6.18 -8.41
C ILE A 247 -0.39 -5.31 -9.58
N SER A 248 -1.31 -4.83 -10.42
CA SER A 248 -0.96 -4.12 -11.67
C SER A 248 -0.35 -2.74 -11.41
N LEU A 249 -0.84 -2.00 -10.40
CA LEU A 249 -0.36 -0.65 -10.11
C LEU A 249 1.14 -0.62 -9.73
N PRO A 250 1.64 -1.42 -8.76
CA PRO A 250 3.07 -1.46 -8.45
C PRO A 250 3.93 -1.99 -9.61
N LEU A 251 3.43 -2.97 -10.38
CA LEU A 251 4.17 -3.53 -11.51
C LEU A 251 4.34 -2.52 -12.63
N THR A 252 3.28 -1.82 -13.02
CA THR A 252 3.33 -0.80 -14.07
C THR A 252 4.19 0.37 -13.66
N ALA A 253 4.03 0.87 -12.43
CA ALA A 253 4.86 1.94 -11.91
C ALA A 253 6.34 1.54 -11.81
N GLY A 254 6.64 0.32 -11.33
CA GLY A 254 8.01 -0.21 -11.31
C GLY A 254 8.64 -0.36 -12.70
N TYR A 255 7.84 -0.72 -13.71
CA TYR A 255 8.30 -0.74 -15.11
C TYR A 255 8.67 0.66 -15.61
N PHE A 256 7.82 1.66 -15.39
CA PHE A 256 8.09 3.04 -15.78
C PHE A 256 9.31 3.62 -15.07
N ILE A 257 9.46 3.41 -13.77
CA ILE A 257 10.62 3.87 -13.00
C ILE A 257 11.93 3.29 -13.59
N ARG A 258 11.95 1.99 -13.91
CA ARG A 258 13.12 1.35 -14.51
C ARG A 258 13.41 1.88 -15.91
N LYS A 259 12.42 2.21 -16.70
CA LYS A 259 12.58 2.78 -18.03
C LYS A 259 13.21 4.18 -17.94
N PHE A 260 12.64 5.06 -17.10
CA PHE A 260 13.19 6.41 -16.92
C PHE A 260 14.61 6.40 -16.31
N ALA A 261 14.90 5.50 -15.37
CA ALA A 261 16.24 5.37 -14.79
C ALA A 261 17.31 4.81 -15.76
N ARG A 262 16.92 4.27 -16.92
CA ARG A 262 17.85 3.82 -17.96
C ARG A 262 18.10 4.87 -19.04
N GLU A 263 17.19 5.82 -19.17
CA GLU A 263 17.24 6.89 -20.17
C GLU A 263 17.93 8.17 -19.63
N SER A 264 18.15 8.25 -18.31
CA SER A 264 18.92 9.30 -17.60
C SER A 264 20.32 8.82 -17.24
#